data_2b177f37061388d5d0adea494cfcf2d2
#
_entry.id   2b177f37061388d5d0adea494cfcf2d2
#
_cell.length_a   1.000
_cell.length_b   1.000
_cell.length_c   1.000
_cell.angle_alpha   90.00
_cell.angle_beta   90.00
_cell.angle_gamma   90.00
#
_symmetry.space_group_name_H-M   'P 1'
#
loop_
_entity.id
_entity.type
_entity.pdbx_description
1 polymer ?
#
loop_
_entity_poly.entity_id
_entity_poly.type
_entity_poly.pdbx_seq_one_letter_code
_entity_poly.pdbx_strand_id
1 'polypeptide(L)'
;YTCQASIVLINNSFEPKQPVSATLVKVENAYEAIASLLDMLNEMKTKRGCGRMKSILNWYHAAFSSRVGRGTYVGHFTHIGRKTKVGRRCYIYPQVYIGDGVEIGDNVILYPGVKIYKGCKIGDNCILHANVVIGSDGFGFAPTADGSYKKIPQTGIVIIEENCEIGANTVIDRATMGATVIGKGVKLDNLIQVAHNVVIGENTVIAAQTGIAGTTQIGKNCMIGGQVGFAGHLTIADKTNIAAQSGVIGSIKEEGKNWMGYPAIELRNYLKSYAMFKNSYKK
;
A
#
# COMPACT_ATOMS: atom_id res chain seq x y z
N TYR A 1 -1.48 35.35 -3.02
CA TYR A 1 -2.31 36.51 -3.42
C TYR A 1 -2.43 36.67 -4.95
N THR A 2 -1.72 35.83 -5.73
CA THR A 2 -1.81 35.82 -7.22
C THR A 2 -2.74 34.70 -7.74
N CYS A 3 -3.56 34.10 -6.86
CA CYS A 3 -4.46 33.03 -7.23
C CYS A 3 -5.62 33.55 -8.10
N GLN A 4 -5.85 32.92 -9.25
CA GLN A 4 -6.95 33.26 -10.19
C GLN A 4 -8.23 32.44 -9.92
N ALA A 5 -8.27 31.63 -8.86
CA ALA A 5 -9.45 30.84 -8.51
C ALA A 5 -10.56 31.75 -7.98
N SER A 6 -11.82 31.45 -8.34
CA SER A 6 -13.00 32.19 -7.83
C SER A 6 -13.26 31.88 -6.35
N ILE A 7 -12.92 30.70 -5.88
CA ILE A 7 -13.12 30.22 -4.50
C ILE A 7 -11.83 29.58 -4.01
N VAL A 8 -11.44 29.87 -2.77
CA VAL A 8 -10.26 29.28 -2.11
C VAL A 8 -10.66 28.76 -0.73
N LEU A 9 -10.35 27.50 -0.47
CA LEU A 9 -10.49 26.92 0.88
C LEU A 9 -9.29 27.30 1.73
N ILE A 10 -9.55 27.82 2.92
CA ILE A 10 -8.50 28.21 3.88
C ILE A 10 -8.80 27.62 5.24
N ASN A 11 -7.75 27.37 6.02
CA ASN A 11 -7.90 26.97 7.41
C ASN A 11 -8.47 28.14 8.24
N ASN A 12 -9.26 27.86 9.26
CA ASN A 12 -9.84 28.86 10.16
C ASN A 12 -8.79 29.80 10.76
N SER A 13 -7.56 29.34 10.96
CA SER A 13 -6.43 30.09 11.50
C SER A 13 -5.78 31.07 10.51
N PHE A 14 -6.16 31.00 9.21
CA PHE A 14 -5.56 31.84 8.20
C PHE A 14 -6.24 33.21 8.16
N GLU A 15 -5.46 34.27 8.31
CA GLU A 15 -5.88 35.66 8.11
C GLU A 15 -5.12 36.30 6.95
N PRO A 16 -5.82 36.78 5.90
CA PRO A 16 -5.15 37.38 4.77
C PRO A 16 -4.52 38.73 5.16
N LYS A 17 -3.25 38.90 4.88
CA LYS A 17 -2.50 40.14 5.13
C LYS A 17 -2.69 41.21 4.04
N GLN A 18 -3.37 40.87 2.95
CA GLN A 18 -3.68 41.74 1.81
C GLN A 18 -5.07 41.38 1.27
N PRO A 19 -5.77 42.30 0.58
CA PRO A 19 -7.02 42.01 -0.09
C PRO A 19 -6.89 40.84 -1.07
N VAL A 20 -7.84 39.91 -1.03
CA VAL A 20 -7.90 38.73 -1.92
C VAL A 20 -9.13 38.85 -2.78
N SER A 21 -9.00 38.70 -4.10
CA SER A 21 -10.10 38.79 -5.04
C SER A 21 -11.04 37.56 -5.02
N ALA A 22 -10.51 36.42 -4.54
CA ALA A 22 -11.25 35.16 -4.44
C ALA A 22 -12.19 35.14 -3.22
N THR A 23 -13.30 34.43 -3.32
CA THR A 23 -14.14 34.11 -2.16
C THR A 23 -13.40 33.13 -1.25
N LEU A 24 -13.12 33.52 -0.01
CA LEU A 24 -12.46 32.68 0.96
C LEU A 24 -13.49 31.89 1.77
N VAL A 25 -13.40 30.56 1.72
CA VAL A 25 -14.23 29.64 2.52
C VAL A 25 -13.36 29.08 3.65
N LYS A 26 -13.67 29.48 4.88
CA LYS A 26 -12.98 29.04 6.08
C LYS A 26 -13.47 27.64 6.48
N VAL A 27 -12.53 26.73 6.73
CA VAL A 27 -12.78 25.34 7.19
C VAL A 27 -11.77 24.98 8.28
N GLU A 28 -12.06 23.97 9.07
CA GLU A 28 -11.14 23.51 10.12
C GLU A 28 -9.84 22.97 9.53
N ASN A 29 -9.94 22.16 8.48
CA ASN A 29 -8.82 21.60 7.75
C ASN A 29 -9.09 21.67 6.23
N ALA A 30 -8.41 22.59 5.55
CA ALA A 30 -8.60 22.80 4.11
C ALA A 30 -8.21 21.57 3.27
N TYR A 31 -7.24 20.79 3.72
CA TYR A 31 -6.80 19.59 3.02
C TYR A 31 -7.85 18.48 3.10
N GLU A 32 -8.44 18.28 4.26
CA GLU A 32 -9.53 17.31 4.48
C GLU A 32 -10.81 17.72 3.75
N ALA A 33 -11.13 19.01 3.73
CA ALA A 33 -12.26 19.54 2.98
C ALA A 33 -12.12 19.32 1.46
N ILE A 34 -10.90 19.49 0.91
CA ILE A 34 -10.62 19.17 -0.50
C ILE A 34 -10.79 17.69 -0.76
N ALA A 35 -10.26 16.81 0.09
CA ALA A 35 -10.41 15.37 -0.05
C ALA A 35 -11.89 14.98 -0.09
N SER A 36 -12.69 15.48 0.84
CA SER A 36 -14.14 15.23 0.88
C SER A 36 -14.89 15.72 -0.39
N LEU A 37 -14.52 16.89 -0.93
CA LEU A 37 -15.10 17.41 -2.17
C LEU A 37 -14.72 16.53 -3.37
N LEU A 38 -13.48 16.06 -3.45
CA LEU A 38 -13.03 15.16 -4.52
C LEU A 38 -13.73 13.80 -4.44
N ASP A 39 -13.95 13.28 -3.23
CA ASP A 39 -14.73 12.06 -3.02
C ASP A 39 -16.17 12.20 -3.50
N MET A 40 -16.85 13.31 -3.16
CA MET A 40 -18.19 13.62 -3.68
C MET A 40 -18.21 13.69 -5.21
N LEU A 41 -17.22 14.32 -5.83
CA LEU A 41 -17.12 14.40 -7.30
C LEU A 41 -16.90 13.01 -7.92
N ASN A 42 -16.09 12.17 -7.31
CA ASN A 42 -15.86 10.80 -7.75
C ASN A 42 -17.13 9.95 -7.63
N GLU A 43 -17.86 10.07 -6.53
CA GLU A 43 -19.15 9.40 -6.37
C GLU A 43 -20.17 9.83 -7.43
N MET A 44 -20.24 11.13 -7.75
CA MET A 44 -21.12 11.64 -8.80
C MET A 44 -20.73 11.10 -10.18
N LYS A 45 -19.43 10.98 -10.48
CA LYS A 45 -18.92 10.41 -11.73
C LYS A 45 -19.20 8.90 -11.83
N THR A 46 -18.99 8.15 -10.76
CA THR A 46 -19.26 6.71 -10.72
C THR A 46 -20.74 6.40 -10.82
N LYS A 47 -21.62 7.18 -10.17
CA LYS A 47 -23.07 7.06 -10.32
C LYS A 47 -23.54 7.34 -11.77
N ARG A 48 -22.87 8.25 -12.50
CA ARG A 48 -23.16 8.53 -13.93
C ARG A 48 -22.58 7.45 -14.87
N GLY A 49 -21.47 6.80 -14.49
CA GLY A 49 -20.82 5.76 -15.29
C GLY A 49 -21.38 4.34 -15.07
N CYS A 50 -22.18 4.12 -14.03
CA CYS A 50 -22.86 2.84 -13.76
C CYS A 50 -24.17 2.69 -14.56
N GLY A 51 -24.19 3.22 -15.78
CA GLY A 51 -25.17 2.81 -16.80
C GLY A 51 -24.95 1.31 -17.02
N ARG A 52 -25.99 0.51 -16.77
CA ARG A 52 -26.06 -0.91 -17.11
C ARG A 52 -25.49 -1.15 -18.52
N MET A 53 -24.17 -1.29 -18.61
CA MET A 53 -23.61 -2.00 -19.75
C MET A 53 -24.04 -3.45 -19.57
N LYS A 54 -25.19 -3.79 -20.13
CA LYS A 54 -25.52 -5.16 -20.47
C LYS A 54 -24.49 -5.58 -21.52
N SER A 55 -23.30 -5.89 -21.10
CA SER A 55 -22.34 -6.60 -21.91
C SER A 55 -22.93 -8.00 -22.12
N ILE A 56 -23.45 -8.20 -23.34
CA ILE A 56 -24.06 -9.45 -23.79
C ILE A 56 -23.05 -10.62 -23.77
N LEU A 57 -21.76 -10.34 -23.53
CA LEU A 57 -20.66 -11.31 -23.39
C LEU A 57 -19.62 -10.79 -22.41
N ASN A 58 -19.85 -10.93 -21.12
CA ASN A 58 -18.77 -10.80 -20.14
C ASN A 58 -17.92 -12.08 -20.19
N TRP A 59 -16.81 -12.02 -20.91
CA TRP A 59 -15.86 -13.12 -21.00
C TRP A 59 -14.96 -13.12 -19.76
N TYR A 60 -15.49 -13.55 -18.63
CA TYR A 60 -14.69 -13.87 -17.45
C TYR A 60 -14.91 -15.34 -17.07
N HIS A 61 -13.93 -15.95 -16.45
CA HIS A 61 -14.01 -17.32 -15.94
C HIS A 61 -14.21 -17.30 -14.43
N ALA A 62 -15.34 -17.75 -13.96
CA ALA A 62 -15.58 -18.02 -12.54
C ALA A 62 -15.84 -19.51 -12.36
N ALA A 63 -15.07 -20.13 -11.47
CA ALA A 63 -15.26 -21.53 -11.14
C ALA A 63 -16.66 -21.77 -10.55
N PHE A 64 -17.30 -22.87 -10.89
CA PHE A 64 -18.68 -23.21 -10.46
C PHE A 64 -18.87 -23.15 -8.94
N SER A 65 -17.81 -23.44 -8.17
CA SER A 65 -17.83 -23.39 -6.70
C SER A 65 -17.52 -22.00 -6.10
N SER A 66 -17.29 -20.97 -6.93
CA SER A 66 -17.07 -19.61 -6.48
C SER A 66 -18.40 -18.89 -6.21
N ARG A 67 -18.34 -17.84 -5.39
CA ARG A 67 -19.49 -16.99 -5.09
C ARG A 67 -19.13 -15.54 -5.30
N VAL A 68 -19.94 -14.81 -6.07
CA VAL A 68 -19.77 -13.36 -6.31
C VAL A 68 -21.01 -12.65 -5.78
N GLY A 69 -20.80 -11.69 -4.90
CA GLY A 69 -21.86 -10.94 -4.21
C GLY A 69 -22.65 -10.03 -5.14
N ARG A 70 -23.84 -9.67 -4.72
CA ARG A 70 -24.77 -8.82 -5.49
C ARG A 70 -24.19 -7.42 -5.73
N GLY A 71 -24.36 -6.91 -6.94
CA GLY A 71 -23.90 -5.57 -7.34
C GLY A 71 -22.40 -5.48 -7.65
N THR A 72 -21.69 -6.60 -7.64
CA THR A 72 -20.29 -6.67 -8.03
C THR A 72 -20.15 -6.71 -9.55
N TYR A 73 -19.29 -5.85 -10.08
CA TYR A 73 -18.88 -5.84 -11.49
C TYR A 73 -17.63 -6.71 -11.67
N VAL A 74 -17.60 -7.51 -12.72
CA VAL A 74 -16.45 -8.32 -13.11
C VAL A 74 -16.10 -8.03 -14.56
N GLY A 75 -14.90 -7.51 -14.79
CA GLY A 75 -14.38 -7.15 -16.11
C GLY A 75 -13.95 -8.36 -16.95
N HIS A 76 -13.72 -8.11 -18.23
CA HIS A 76 -13.32 -9.15 -19.19
C HIS A 76 -11.96 -9.76 -18.84
N PHE A 77 -11.77 -11.02 -19.22
CA PHE A 77 -10.53 -11.80 -19.01
C PHE A 77 -10.11 -11.94 -17.54
N THR A 78 -11.05 -11.71 -16.61
CA THR A 78 -10.84 -11.95 -15.18
C THR A 78 -11.01 -13.46 -14.90
N HIS A 79 -10.15 -14.00 -14.04
CA HIS A 79 -10.24 -15.37 -13.55
C HIS A 79 -10.60 -15.37 -12.05
N ILE A 80 -11.62 -16.13 -11.67
CA ILE A 80 -12.04 -16.35 -10.27
C ILE A 80 -11.95 -17.86 -9.99
N GLY A 81 -11.06 -18.23 -9.10
CA GLY A 81 -10.75 -19.60 -8.73
C GLY A 81 -11.84 -20.31 -7.92
N ARG A 82 -11.63 -21.61 -7.68
CA ARG A 82 -12.56 -22.47 -6.95
C ARG A 82 -12.69 -22.06 -5.49
N LYS A 83 -13.91 -22.22 -4.91
CA LYS A 83 -14.22 -21.90 -3.49
C LYS A 83 -13.92 -20.46 -3.10
N THR A 84 -13.68 -19.57 -4.06
CA THR A 84 -13.43 -18.14 -3.85
C THR A 84 -14.75 -17.45 -3.51
N LYS A 85 -14.69 -16.52 -2.56
CA LYS A 85 -15.82 -15.69 -2.15
C LYS A 85 -15.48 -14.23 -2.43
N VAL A 86 -16.30 -13.56 -3.21
CA VAL A 86 -16.22 -12.12 -3.46
C VAL A 86 -17.46 -11.48 -2.86
N GLY A 87 -17.24 -10.41 -2.11
CA GLY A 87 -18.30 -9.64 -1.46
C GLY A 87 -19.19 -8.87 -2.43
N ARG A 88 -20.03 -8.01 -1.88
CA ARG A 88 -21.01 -7.21 -2.60
C ARG A 88 -20.40 -5.88 -3.04
N ARG A 89 -20.95 -5.31 -4.13
CA ARG A 89 -20.59 -3.96 -4.62
C ARG A 89 -19.10 -3.79 -4.89
N CYS A 90 -18.39 -4.87 -5.21
CA CYS A 90 -17.00 -4.81 -5.64
C CYS A 90 -16.90 -4.38 -7.10
N TYR A 91 -15.76 -3.78 -7.43
CA TYR A 91 -15.44 -3.42 -8.81
C TYR A 91 -14.14 -4.10 -9.24
N ILE A 92 -14.29 -5.21 -9.98
CA ILE A 92 -13.15 -6.00 -10.46
C ILE A 92 -12.91 -5.65 -11.90
N TYR A 93 -11.80 -4.94 -12.17
CA TYR A 93 -11.43 -4.52 -13.51
C TYR A 93 -10.99 -5.71 -14.39
N PRO A 94 -10.84 -5.51 -15.72
CA PRO A 94 -10.36 -6.55 -16.62
C PRO A 94 -8.98 -7.10 -16.24
N GLN A 95 -8.71 -8.36 -16.65
CA GLN A 95 -7.43 -9.04 -16.49
C GLN A 95 -6.99 -9.25 -15.02
N VAL A 96 -7.91 -9.29 -14.08
CA VAL A 96 -7.65 -9.63 -12.69
C VAL A 96 -7.59 -11.14 -12.52
N TYR A 97 -6.61 -11.64 -11.76
CA TYR A 97 -6.51 -13.04 -11.36
C TYR A 97 -6.78 -13.21 -9.87
N ILE A 98 -7.77 -14.02 -9.55
CA ILE A 98 -8.15 -14.38 -8.17
C ILE A 98 -8.04 -15.89 -8.05
N GLY A 99 -7.09 -16.35 -7.24
CA GLY A 99 -6.80 -17.77 -7.02
C GLY A 99 -7.86 -18.50 -6.22
N ASP A 100 -7.67 -19.82 -6.04
CA ASP A 100 -8.58 -20.69 -5.30
C ASP A 100 -8.69 -20.28 -3.82
N GLY A 101 -9.88 -20.33 -3.25
CA GLY A 101 -10.12 -20.12 -1.83
C GLY A 101 -9.83 -18.72 -1.30
N VAL A 102 -9.74 -17.74 -2.17
CA VAL A 102 -9.58 -16.32 -1.80
C VAL A 102 -10.88 -15.79 -1.21
N GLU A 103 -10.78 -14.97 -0.18
CA GLU A 103 -11.91 -14.25 0.41
C GLU A 103 -11.72 -12.75 0.19
N ILE A 104 -12.71 -12.10 -0.44
CA ILE A 104 -12.74 -10.66 -0.71
C ILE A 104 -13.99 -10.09 -0.07
N GLY A 105 -13.84 -9.04 0.72
CA GLY A 105 -14.92 -8.33 1.40
C GLY A 105 -15.81 -7.51 0.48
N ASP A 106 -16.66 -6.69 1.07
CA ASP A 106 -17.59 -5.80 0.39
C ASP A 106 -16.89 -4.49 -0.10
N ASN A 107 -17.37 -3.87 -1.18
CA ASN A 107 -16.92 -2.58 -1.71
C ASN A 107 -15.43 -2.54 -2.12
N VAL A 108 -14.82 -3.65 -2.46
CA VAL A 108 -13.41 -3.72 -2.87
C VAL A 108 -13.25 -3.33 -4.33
N ILE A 109 -12.19 -2.58 -4.63
CA ILE A 109 -11.81 -2.21 -6.00
C ILE A 109 -10.49 -2.90 -6.35
N LEU A 110 -10.51 -3.71 -7.40
CA LEU A 110 -9.33 -4.37 -7.97
C LEU A 110 -9.07 -3.81 -9.35
N TYR A 111 -8.02 -3.01 -9.50
CA TYR A 111 -7.63 -2.41 -10.79
C TYR A 111 -7.02 -3.45 -11.76
N PRO A 112 -6.87 -3.10 -13.06
CA PRO A 112 -6.41 -4.06 -14.06
C PRO A 112 -5.09 -4.74 -13.69
N GLY A 113 -5.00 -6.03 -13.97
CA GLY A 113 -3.78 -6.81 -13.76
C GLY A 113 -3.47 -7.19 -12.31
N VAL A 114 -4.33 -6.88 -11.34
CA VAL A 114 -4.18 -7.35 -9.96
C VAL A 114 -4.17 -8.88 -9.91
N LYS A 115 -3.27 -9.45 -9.13
CA LYS A 115 -3.13 -10.89 -8.94
C LYS A 115 -3.20 -11.24 -7.45
N ILE A 116 -4.20 -12.03 -7.07
CA ILE A 116 -4.38 -12.49 -5.70
C ILE A 116 -4.24 -14.01 -5.69
N TYR A 117 -3.20 -14.51 -5.05
CA TYR A 117 -2.89 -15.92 -4.99
C TYR A 117 -3.78 -16.65 -3.97
N LYS A 118 -3.77 -17.99 -4.10
CA LYS A 118 -4.61 -18.92 -3.34
C LYS A 118 -4.64 -18.61 -1.83
N GLY A 119 -5.85 -18.61 -1.27
CA GLY A 119 -6.11 -18.56 0.17
C GLY A 119 -5.96 -17.20 0.82
N CYS A 120 -5.52 -16.17 0.09
CA CYS A 120 -5.37 -14.81 0.64
C CYS A 120 -6.73 -14.19 0.99
N LYS A 121 -6.71 -13.22 1.91
CA LYS A 121 -7.91 -12.53 2.38
C LYS A 121 -7.75 -11.03 2.21
N ILE A 122 -8.79 -10.39 1.69
CA ILE A 122 -8.88 -8.93 1.50
C ILE A 122 -10.13 -8.45 2.24
N GLY A 123 -9.95 -7.52 3.16
CA GLY A 123 -11.03 -6.91 3.93
C GLY A 123 -11.91 -5.95 3.12
N ASP A 124 -12.92 -5.41 3.77
CA ASP A 124 -13.88 -4.48 3.16
C ASP A 124 -13.22 -3.15 2.77
N ASN A 125 -13.80 -2.48 1.75
CA ASN A 125 -13.41 -1.14 1.30
C ASN A 125 -11.93 -1.00 0.91
N CYS A 126 -11.27 -2.07 0.52
CA CYS A 126 -9.88 -2.04 0.05
C CYS A 126 -9.78 -1.63 -1.42
N ILE A 127 -8.70 -0.93 -1.76
CA ILE A 127 -8.36 -0.53 -3.12
C ILE A 127 -6.99 -1.12 -3.46
N LEU A 128 -6.92 -1.96 -4.50
CA LEU A 128 -5.68 -2.51 -5.01
C LEU A 128 -5.44 -1.96 -6.42
N HIS A 129 -4.41 -1.15 -6.57
CA HIS A 129 -4.08 -0.50 -7.85
C HIS A 129 -3.47 -1.48 -8.86
N ALA A 130 -3.24 -1.00 -10.09
CA ALA A 130 -2.85 -1.84 -11.21
C ALA A 130 -1.60 -2.69 -10.93
N ASN A 131 -1.66 -3.95 -11.35
CA ASN A 131 -0.58 -4.93 -11.24
C ASN A 131 -0.10 -5.25 -9.80
N VAL A 132 -0.86 -4.92 -8.77
CA VAL A 132 -0.57 -5.37 -7.40
C VAL A 132 -0.58 -6.90 -7.36
N VAL A 133 0.41 -7.48 -6.67
CA VAL A 133 0.54 -8.93 -6.49
C VAL A 133 0.44 -9.27 -5.00
N ILE A 134 -0.56 -10.08 -4.64
CA ILE A 134 -0.81 -10.52 -3.27
C ILE A 134 -0.60 -12.02 -3.16
N GLY A 135 0.36 -12.43 -2.32
CA GLY A 135 0.58 -13.83 -1.97
C GLY A 135 1.52 -14.58 -2.90
N SER A 136 2.42 -13.89 -3.61
CA SER A 136 3.59 -14.53 -4.23
C SER A 136 4.45 -15.24 -3.19
N ASP A 137 5.25 -16.22 -3.61
CA ASP A 137 6.16 -16.90 -2.69
C ASP A 137 7.23 -15.94 -2.19
N GLY A 138 7.45 -15.91 -0.88
CA GLY A 138 8.54 -15.20 -0.26
C GLY A 138 9.92 -15.76 -0.64
N PHE A 139 10.96 -14.95 -0.46
CA PHE A 139 12.35 -15.32 -0.71
C PHE A 139 12.87 -16.22 0.41
N GLY A 140 12.60 -17.51 0.30
CA GLY A 140 13.02 -18.52 1.28
C GLY A 140 13.88 -19.60 0.63
N PHE A 141 15.17 -19.64 0.97
CA PHE A 141 16.12 -20.62 0.46
C PHE A 141 17.07 -21.07 1.57
N ALA A 142 17.29 -22.38 1.68
CA ALA A 142 18.24 -22.97 2.59
C ALA A 142 19.55 -23.31 1.84
N PRO A 143 20.72 -22.87 2.33
CA PRO A 143 21.98 -23.27 1.73
C PRO A 143 22.21 -24.77 1.93
N THR A 144 22.75 -25.42 0.93
CA THR A 144 23.11 -26.84 0.95
C THR A 144 24.63 -27.02 1.04
N ALA A 145 25.10 -28.20 1.39
CA ALA A 145 26.53 -28.46 1.64
C ALA A 145 27.40 -28.27 0.38
N ASP A 146 26.83 -28.38 -0.81
CA ASP A 146 27.50 -28.16 -2.08
C ASP A 146 27.52 -26.69 -2.56
N GLY A 147 27.02 -25.76 -1.71
CA GLY A 147 26.94 -24.31 -2.01
C GLY A 147 25.74 -23.91 -2.86
N SER A 148 24.85 -24.83 -3.19
CA SER A 148 23.59 -24.52 -3.84
C SER A 148 22.50 -24.09 -2.85
N TYR A 149 21.29 -23.77 -3.34
CA TYR A 149 20.16 -23.33 -2.52
C TYR A 149 18.94 -24.20 -2.79
N LYS A 150 18.37 -24.76 -1.71
CA LYS A 150 17.09 -25.47 -1.76
C LYS A 150 15.95 -24.52 -1.41
N LYS A 151 14.93 -24.43 -2.27
CA LYS A 151 13.73 -23.61 -2.03
C LYS A 151 12.99 -24.12 -0.79
N ILE A 152 12.63 -23.20 0.11
CA ILE A 152 11.73 -23.44 1.22
C ILE A 152 10.30 -23.14 0.74
N PRO A 153 9.38 -24.13 0.71
CA PRO A 153 8.00 -23.90 0.30
C PRO A 153 7.31 -22.86 1.19
N GLN A 154 6.55 -21.98 0.54
CA GLN A 154 5.79 -20.93 1.21
C GLN A 154 4.32 -21.36 1.27
N THR A 155 3.84 -21.73 2.45
CA THR A 155 2.51 -22.36 2.64
C THR A 155 1.50 -21.45 3.30
N GLY A 156 1.93 -20.31 3.83
CA GLY A 156 1.08 -19.31 4.46
C GLY A 156 0.27 -18.48 3.46
N ILE A 157 -0.37 -17.45 3.95
CA ILE A 157 -1.23 -16.55 3.17
C ILE A 157 -0.87 -15.08 3.42
N VAL A 158 -1.56 -14.18 2.71
CA VAL A 158 -1.62 -12.75 3.03
C VAL A 158 -3.01 -12.42 3.54
N ILE A 159 -3.09 -11.59 4.56
CA ILE A 159 -4.32 -10.99 5.09
C ILE A 159 -4.16 -9.47 4.97
N ILE A 160 -5.05 -8.85 4.21
CA ILE A 160 -5.20 -7.39 4.15
C ILE A 160 -6.49 -7.07 4.89
N GLU A 161 -6.40 -6.29 5.94
CA GLU A 161 -7.57 -5.87 6.72
C GLU A 161 -8.35 -4.77 5.97
N GLU A 162 -9.40 -4.26 6.56
CA GLU A 162 -10.32 -3.31 5.93
C GLU A 162 -9.70 -1.91 5.71
N ASN A 163 -10.25 -1.16 4.74
CA ASN A 163 -9.89 0.23 4.43
C ASN A 163 -8.43 0.44 3.99
N CYS A 164 -7.77 -0.60 3.49
CA CYS A 164 -6.41 -0.51 2.97
C CYS A 164 -6.39 -0.01 1.52
N GLU A 165 -5.32 0.70 1.16
CA GLU A 165 -5.03 1.08 -0.22
C GLU A 165 -3.60 0.67 -0.57
N ILE A 166 -3.46 -0.08 -1.68
CA ILE A 166 -2.18 -0.66 -2.11
C ILE A 166 -1.86 -0.11 -3.50
N GLY A 167 -0.79 0.64 -3.60
CA GLY A 167 -0.32 1.30 -4.81
C GLY A 167 0.16 0.34 -5.91
N ALA A 168 0.22 0.85 -7.12
CA ALA A 168 0.52 0.06 -8.32
C ALA A 168 1.87 -0.66 -8.26
N ASN A 169 1.92 -1.88 -8.80
CA ASN A 169 3.11 -2.74 -8.83
C ASN A 169 3.71 -3.08 -7.44
N THR A 170 2.98 -2.87 -6.37
CA THR A 170 3.37 -3.32 -5.02
C THR A 170 3.18 -4.83 -4.92
N VAL A 171 4.15 -5.49 -4.29
CA VAL A 171 4.16 -6.95 -4.10
C VAL A 171 4.16 -7.26 -2.60
N ILE A 172 3.24 -8.12 -2.18
CA ILE A 172 3.13 -8.59 -0.79
C ILE A 172 3.24 -10.12 -0.80
N ASP A 173 4.36 -10.62 -0.30
CA ASP A 173 4.63 -12.05 -0.27
C ASP A 173 3.84 -12.76 0.82
N ARG A 174 3.44 -14.02 0.53
CA ARG A 174 2.83 -14.89 1.53
C ARG A 174 3.84 -15.27 2.62
N ALA A 175 3.34 -15.55 3.79
CA ALA A 175 4.17 -16.09 4.86
C ALA A 175 4.71 -17.49 4.51
N THR A 176 5.85 -17.85 5.07
CA THR A 176 6.33 -19.24 5.04
C THR A 176 5.30 -20.16 5.72
N MET A 177 4.85 -19.78 6.90
CA MET A 177 3.72 -20.37 7.64
C MET A 177 2.94 -19.25 8.32
N GLY A 178 1.63 -19.42 8.48
CA GLY A 178 0.75 -18.39 9.04
C GLY A 178 0.39 -17.31 8.02
N ALA A 179 0.57 -16.04 8.35
CA ALA A 179 0.17 -14.94 7.49
C ALA A 179 1.17 -13.76 7.51
N THR A 180 1.31 -13.11 6.35
CA THR A 180 1.76 -11.73 6.22
C THR A 180 0.54 -10.84 6.39
N VAL A 181 0.59 -9.84 7.27
CA VAL A 181 -0.60 -9.07 7.68
C VAL A 181 -0.41 -7.59 7.39
N ILE A 182 -1.38 -7.02 6.69
CA ILE A 182 -1.52 -5.58 6.46
C ILE A 182 -2.70 -5.10 7.29
N GLY A 183 -2.44 -4.34 8.33
CA GLY A 183 -3.43 -3.87 9.29
C GLY A 183 -4.42 -2.87 8.69
N LYS A 184 -5.53 -2.68 9.38
CA LYS A 184 -6.62 -1.79 8.99
C LYS A 184 -6.13 -0.38 8.66
N GLY A 185 -6.65 0.19 7.56
CA GLY A 185 -6.37 1.58 7.18
C GLY A 185 -4.97 1.85 6.63
N VAL A 186 -4.12 0.83 6.49
CA VAL A 186 -2.76 0.98 5.94
C VAL A 186 -2.81 1.51 4.51
N LYS A 187 -1.88 2.42 4.20
CA LYS A 187 -1.67 2.95 2.84
C LYS A 187 -0.26 2.65 2.38
N LEU A 188 -0.15 1.82 1.35
CA LEU A 188 1.10 1.53 0.68
C LEU A 188 1.10 2.23 -0.68
N ASP A 189 2.12 2.98 -0.96
CA ASP A 189 2.33 3.63 -2.26
C ASP A 189 2.85 2.60 -3.30
N ASN A 190 3.28 3.07 -4.45
CA ASN A 190 3.68 2.24 -5.58
C ASN A 190 5.04 1.56 -5.38
N LEU A 191 5.23 0.40 -6.01
CA LEU A 191 6.52 -0.31 -6.09
C LEU A 191 7.09 -0.70 -4.71
N ILE A 192 6.24 -0.99 -3.74
CA ILE A 192 6.69 -1.46 -2.42
C ILE A 192 6.85 -2.98 -2.45
N GLN A 193 7.91 -3.48 -1.82
CA GLN A 193 8.09 -4.91 -1.56
C GLN A 193 7.87 -5.20 -0.08
N VAL A 194 6.85 -6.00 0.22
CA VAL A 194 6.59 -6.54 1.56
C VAL A 194 6.92 -8.03 1.54
N ALA A 195 7.98 -8.43 2.24
CA ALA A 195 8.40 -9.81 2.29
C ALA A 195 7.54 -10.68 3.23
N HIS A 196 7.84 -11.98 3.25
CA HIS A 196 7.09 -12.99 4.01
C HIS A 196 7.04 -12.70 5.53
N ASN A 197 5.93 -13.03 6.16
CA ASN A 197 5.74 -12.91 7.62
C ASN A 197 5.86 -11.47 8.17
N VAL A 198 5.81 -10.46 7.33
CA VAL A 198 5.78 -9.05 7.76
C VAL A 198 4.40 -8.75 8.35
N VAL A 199 4.38 -7.93 9.39
CA VAL A 199 3.16 -7.34 9.96
C VAL A 199 3.29 -5.82 9.90
N ILE A 200 2.29 -5.16 9.31
CA ILE A 200 2.21 -3.69 9.29
C ILE A 200 0.99 -3.29 10.11
N GLY A 201 1.22 -2.50 11.16
CA GLY A 201 0.18 -2.03 12.09
C GLY A 201 -0.77 -1.02 11.45
N GLU A 202 -1.93 -0.87 12.11
CA GLU A 202 -3.05 -0.03 11.64
C GLU A 202 -2.63 1.40 11.30
N ASN A 203 -3.26 1.99 10.26
CA ASN A 203 -3.11 3.39 9.84
C ASN A 203 -1.66 3.81 9.54
N THR A 204 -0.77 2.86 9.31
CA THR A 204 0.61 3.14 8.88
C THR A 204 0.62 3.48 7.39
N VAL A 205 1.40 4.50 7.02
CA VAL A 205 1.58 4.94 5.64
C VAL A 205 3.03 4.74 5.21
N ILE A 206 3.23 4.18 4.01
CA ILE A 206 4.55 3.86 3.48
C ILE A 206 4.64 4.38 2.05
N ALA A 207 5.61 5.26 1.81
CA ALA A 207 5.83 5.85 0.50
C ALA A 207 6.60 4.91 -0.45
N ALA A 208 6.59 5.26 -1.73
CA ALA A 208 7.01 4.41 -2.84
C ALA A 208 8.43 3.83 -2.72
N GLN A 209 8.63 2.67 -3.36
CA GLN A 209 9.91 1.97 -3.49
C GLN A 209 10.54 1.54 -2.16
N THR A 210 9.78 1.45 -1.10
CA THR A 210 10.25 0.93 0.19
C THR A 210 10.30 -0.59 0.16
N GLY A 211 11.39 -1.16 0.71
CA GLY A 211 11.58 -2.60 0.84
C GLY A 211 11.55 -3.04 2.31
N ILE A 212 10.71 -4.03 2.63
CA ILE A 212 10.57 -4.54 3.99
C ILE A 212 10.95 -6.02 3.99
N ALA A 213 12.08 -6.36 4.60
CA ALA A 213 12.56 -7.73 4.67
C ALA A 213 11.72 -8.59 5.65
N GLY A 214 11.86 -9.92 5.49
CA GLY A 214 10.98 -10.90 6.14
C GLY A 214 10.91 -10.80 7.67
N THR A 215 9.75 -11.14 8.21
CA THR A 215 9.46 -11.23 9.65
C THR A 215 9.56 -9.88 10.39
N THR A 216 9.66 -8.76 9.69
CA THR A 216 9.66 -7.42 10.28
C THR A 216 8.25 -7.04 10.74
N GLN A 217 8.16 -6.44 11.92
CA GLN A 217 6.92 -5.92 12.50
C GLN A 217 6.99 -4.40 12.56
N ILE A 218 6.13 -3.72 11.83
CA ILE A 218 5.99 -2.26 11.85
C ILE A 218 4.76 -1.92 12.68
N GLY A 219 4.92 -1.00 13.63
CA GLY A 219 3.86 -0.56 14.53
C GLY A 219 2.74 0.21 13.83
N LYS A 220 1.81 0.72 14.63
CA LYS A 220 0.65 1.49 14.17
C LYS A 220 1.02 2.96 13.97
N ASN A 221 0.27 3.65 13.08
CA ASN A 221 0.39 5.10 12.85
C ASN A 221 1.82 5.55 12.50
N CYS A 222 2.62 4.70 11.88
CA CYS A 222 3.96 5.03 11.42
C CYS A 222 3.89 5.80 10.08
N MET A 223 4.87 6.68 9.85
CA MET A 223 5.07 7.38 8.56
C MET A 223 6.44 7.02 8.00
N ILE A 224 6.46 6.25 6.91
CA ILE A 224 7.68 5.77 6.29
C ILE A 224 7.89 6.47 4.96
N GLY A 225 9.01 7.17 4.81
CA GLY A 225 9.40 7.85 3.58
C GLY A 225 9.69 6.89 2.43
N GLY A 226 9.83 7.44 1.22
CA GLY A 226 10.15 6.64 0.04
C GLY A 226 11.57 6.05 0.06
N GLN A 227 11.75 4.91 -0.60
CA GLN A 227 13.03 4.23 -0.74
C GLN A 227 13.70 3.84 0.60
N VAL A 228 12.90 3.62 1.63
CA VAL A 228 13.40 3.11 2.92
C VAL A 228 13.62 1.59 2.80
N GLY A 229 14.75 1.12 3.34
CA GLY A 229 15.05 -0.31 3.44
C GLY A 229 15.02 -0.79 4.88
N PHE A 230 14.25 -1.85 5.16
CA PHE A 230 14.25 -2.52 6.47
C PHE A 230 14.99 -3.85 6.38
N ALA A 231 15.95 -4.09 7.27
CA ALA A 231 16.51 -5.41 7.49
C ALA A 231 15.46 -6.36 8.06
N GLY A 232 15.74 -7.67 7.97
CA GLY A 232 14.81 -8.68 8.47
C GLY A 232 14.72 -8.76 10.00
N HIS A 233 13.61 -9.31 10.49
CA HIS A 233 13.37 -9.60 11.91
C HIS A 233 13.40 -8.38 12.84
N LEU A 234 13.02 -7.22 12.35
CA LEU A 234 12.97 -5.98 13.13
C LEU A 234 11.60 -5.77 13.76
N THR A 235 11.59 -5.03 14.86
CA THR A 235 10.37 -4.47 15.47
C THR A 235 10.48 -2.95 15.49
N ILE A 236 9.50 -2.27 14.92
CA ILE A 236 9.41 -0.81 14.85
C ILE A 236 8.24 -0.36 15.72
N ALA A 237 8.52 0.48 16.69
CA ALA A 237 7.51 1.00 17.62
C ALA A 237 6.45 1.85 16.90
N ASP A 238 5.30 2.01 17.54
CA ASP A 238 4.18 2.81 17.03
C ASP A 238 4.58 4.28 16.81
N LYS A 239 3.88 4.96 15.89
CA LYS A 239 4.06 6.39 15.58
C LYS A 239 5.49 6.77 15.18
N THR A 240 6.29 5.83 14.72
CA THR A 240 7.64 6.07 14.24
C THR A 240 7.61 6.76 12.87
N ASN A 241 8.41 7.82 12.72
CA ASN A 241 8.60 8.50 11.45
C ASN A 241 10.00 8.20 10.89
N ILE A 242 10.08 7.74 9.66
CA ILE A 242 11.37 7.44 9.00
C ILE A 242 11.46 8.27 7.72
N ALA A 243 12.50 9.08 7.64
CA ALA A 243 12.75 9.90 6.46
C ALA A 243 13.14 9.05 5.24
N ALA A 244 12.89 9.58 4.05
CA ALA A 244 13.20 8.90 2.79
C ALA A 244 14.67 8.46 2.69
N GLN A 245 14.91 7.37 1.94
CA GLN A 245 16.23 6.78 1.69
C GLN A 245 16.99 6.33 2.95
N SER A 246 16.30 6.07 4.05
CA SER A 246 16.91 5.57 5.27
C SER A 246 17.09 4.05 5.24
N GLY A 247 18.20 3.56 5.77
CA GLY A 247 18.46 2.13 5.99
C GLY A 247 18.24 1.75 7.46
N VAL A 248 17.21 0.96 7.76
CA VAL A 248 16.89 0.52 9.12
C VAL A 248 17.48 -0.86 9.35
N ILE A 249 18.55 -0.92 10.12
CA ILE A 249 19.32 -2.16 10.38
C ILE A 249 19.09 -2.73 11.79
N GLY A 250 18.34 -2.03 12.64
CA GLY A 250 18.03 -2.44 14.02
C GLY A 250 16.61 -2.06 14.42
N SER A 251 16.10 -2.76 15.43
CA SER A 251 14.76 -2.48 15.96
C SER A 251 14.68 -1.12 16.63
N ILE A 252 13.56 -0.41 16.40
CA ILE A 252 13.24 0.89 17.00
C ILE A 252 12.21 0.64 18.10
N LYS A 253 12.63 0.83 19.35
CA LYS A 253 11.81 0.54 20.54
C LYS A 253 11.07 1.74 21.09
N GLU A 254 11.50 2.96 20.73
CA GLU A 254 10.92 4.21 21.21
C GLU A 254 9.82 4.70 20.29
N GLU A 255 8.63 4.85 20.84
CA GLU A 255 7.44 5.33 20.15
C GLU A 255 7.57 6.83 19.80
N GLY A 256 6.97 7.25 18.67
CA GLY A 256 6.84 8.67 18.29
C GLY A 256 8.14 9.37 17.88
N LYS A 257 9.22 8.65 17.62
CA LYS A 257 10.51 9.23 17.23
C LYS A 257 10.67 9.38 15.71
N ASN A 258 11.47 10.38 15.34
CA ASN A 258 11.87 10.64 13.96
C ASN A 258 13.26 10.06 13.71
N TRP A 259 13.39 9.31 12.60
CA TRP A 259 14.63 8.65 12.20
C TRP A 259 15.04 9.09 10.81
N MET A 260 16.32 9.32 10.60
CA MET A 260 16.91 9.66 9.31
C MET A 260 18.30 9.04 9.20
N GLY A 261 18.59 8.46 8.07
CA GLY A 261 19.95 8.01 7.76
C GLY A 261 20.21 8.16 6.28
N TYR A 262 20.74 9.30 5.84
CA TYR A 262 21.17 9.62 4.49
C TYR A 262 20.69 10.99 3.99
N PRO A 263 21.16 12.13 4.49
CA PRO A 263 20.81 13.39 3.84
C PRO A 263 21.59 13.53 2.53
N ALA A 264 20.90 13.91 1.44
CA ALA A 264 21.57 14.43 0.25
C ALA A 264 22.08 15.83 0.58
N ILE A 265 23.39 16.04 0.43
CA ILE A 265 24.01 17.34 0.57
C ILE A 265 24.73 17.70 -0.76
N GLU A 266 25.03 18.97 -0.95
CA GLU A 266 25.76 19.41 -2.15
C GLU A 266 27.05 18.58 -2.31
N LEU A 267 27.35 18.12 -3.54
CA LEU A 267 28.40 17.14 -3.83
C LEU A 267 29.77 17.53 -3.24
N ARG A 268 30.16 18.80 -3.34
CA ARG A 268 31.44 19.27 -2.81
C ARG A 268 31.51 19.15 -1.28
N ASN A 269 30.42 19.45 -0.61
CA ASN A 269 30.29 19.33 0.85
C ASN A 269 30.24 17.88 1.28
N TYR A 270 29.54 17.01 0.53
CA TYR A 270 29.54 15.57 0.75
C TYR A 270 30.95 15.00 0.70
N LEU A 271 31.68 15.27 -0.37
CA LEU A 271 33.06 14.76 -0.55
C LEU A 271 34.01 15.22 0.56
N LYS A 272 33.87 16.45 1.04
CA LYS A 272 34.64 16.95 2.19
C LYS A 272 34.29 16.21 3.48
N SER A 273 33.01 16.09 3.78
CA SER A 273 32.53 15.39 4.98
C SER A 273 32.91 13.91 4.96
N TYR A 274 32.80 13.25 3.81
CA TYR A 274 33.18 11.86 3.62
C TYR A 274 34.70 11.64 3.79
N ALA A 275 35.51 12.54 3.28
CA ALA A 275 36.98 12.51 3.47
C ALA A 275 37.37 12.66 4.95
N MET A 276 36.72 13.55 5.69
CA MET A 276 36.90 13.70 7.14
C MET A 276 36.50 12.43 7.89
N PHE A 277 35.34 11.87 7.60
CA PHE A 277 34.86 10.62 8.19
C PHE A 277 35.84 9.46 7.92
N LYS A 278 36.26 9.27 6.66
CA LYS A 278 37.20 8.21 6.26
C LYS A 278 38.56 8.29 6.96
N ASN A 279 39.02 9.51 7.27
CA ASN A 279 40.32 9.72 7.91
C ASN A 279 40.25 9.72 9.46
N SER A 280 39.08 9.84 10.04
CA SER A 280 38.89 9.84 11.51
C SER A 280 39.31 8.52 12.19
N TYR A 281 39.33 7.42 11.44
CA TYR A 281 39.77 6.10 11.92
C TYR A 281 41.29 5.84 11.80
N LYS A 282 42.05 6.79 11.28
CA LYS A 282 43.50 6.65 11.11
C LYS A 282 44.32 7.25 12.26
N LYS A 283 43.69 7.55 13.40
CA LYS A 283 44.36 7.96 14.64
C LYS A 283 44.52 6.80 15.61
#